data_72faa077eac2be409f24e15640b6050c
#
_entry.id   72faa077eac2be409f24e15640b6050c
#
_cell.length_a   1.000
_cell.length_b   1.000
_cell.length_c   1.000
_cell.angle_alpha   90.00
_cell.angle_beta   90.00
_cell.angle_gamma   90.00
#
_symmetry.space_group_name_H-M   'P 1'
#
loop_
_entity.id
_entity.type
_entity.pdbx_description
1 polymer ?
#
loop_
_entity_poly.entity_id
_entity_poly.type
_entity_poly.pdbx_seq_one_letter_code
_entity_poly.pdbx_strand_id
1 'polypeptide(L)'
;MEHAHPSRFIDFYFDFMSPFAYLAHTQLPALADRHGLRIAYHAIDLPAAKLAAGNTAPPNVSIPVKLRYLVTDMKRWARRYGVPLVFPKTLKSERLNLGLYYAADRGSEAEYLRAAWLPTWGQGGDMGDEALISAVARAMGWNAAAFLAFTASTEARERYALDNRDAHARGVFGAPTMMLDEQMWWGNDRLGFLEEHLAATRNDGGERE
;
A
#
# COMPACT_ATOMS: atom_id res chain seq x y z
N MET A 1 -14.57 30.06 -18.17
CA MET A 1 -13.43 29.12 -18.25
C MET A 1 -13.34 28.48 -16.88
N GLU A 2 -13.79 27.26 -16.78
CA GLU A 2 -13.76 26.49 -15.54
C GLU A 2 -12.29 26.17 -15.22
N HIS A 3 -11.77 26.75 -14.14
CA HIS A 3 -10.44 26.39 -13.64
C HIS A 3 -10.56 24.98 -13.08
N ALA A 4 -10.19 23.97 -13.86
CA ALA A 4 -10.01 22.62 -13.36
C ALA A 4 -8.97 22.69 -12.24
N HIS A 5 -9.41 22.52 -11.01
CA HIS A 5 -8.49 22.30 -9.89
C HIS A 5 -7.62 21.09 -10.23
N PRO A 6 -6.28 21.17 -10.03
CA PRO A 6 -5.43 20.01 -10.23
C PRO A 6 -6.00 18.85 -9.38
N SER A 7 -6.15 17.69 -9.99
CA SER A 7 -6.68 16.53 -9.29
C SER A 7 -5.72 16.19 -8.16
N ARG A 8 -6.13 16.46 -6.92
CA ARG A 8 -5.33 16.14 -5.73
C ARG A 8 -5.29 14.64 -5.52
N PHE A 9 -4.11 14.12 -5.24
CA PHE A 9 -3.88 12.72 -4.98
C PHE A 9 -3.49 12.52 -3.52
N ILE A 10 -3.95 11.42 -2.92
CA ILE A 10 -3.35 10.86 -1.73
C ILE A 10 -2.27 9.89 -2.20
N ASP A 11 -1.00 10.18 -1.92
CA ASP A 11 0.08 9.22 -2.11
C ASP A 11 -0.04 8.11 -1.04
N PHE A 12 -0.15 6.87 -1.47
CA PHE A 12 -0.24 5.71 -0.59
C PHE A 12 0.97 4.81 -0.76
N TYR A 13 1.86 4.85 0.25
CA TYR A 13 3.07 4.03 0.30
C TYR A 13 2.78 2.73 1.03
N PHE A 14 3.06 1.63 0.38
CA PHE A 14 2.76 0.30 0.90
C PHE A 14 3.86 -0.71 0.56
N ASP A 15 3.86 -1.82 1.28
CA ASP A 15 4.55 -3.06 0.92
C ASP A 15 3.57 -4.21 1.14
N PHE A 16 3.46 -5.14 0.19
CA PHE A 16 2.58 -6.30 0.35
C PHE A 16 2.91 -7.15 1.58
N MET A 17 4.12 -7.08 2.13
CA MET A 17 4.43 -7.74 3.40
C MET A 17 3.76 -7.10 4.62
N SER A 18 3.20 -5.89 4.51
CA SER A 18 2.62 -5.16 5.64
C SER A 18 1.13 -5.47 5.82
N PRO A 19 0.73 -6.14 6.94
CA PRO A 19 -0.68 -6.36 7.24
C PRO A 19 -1.46 -5.05 7.45
N PHE A 20 -0.80 -4.04 8.00
CA PHE A 20 -1.44 -2.74 8.23
C PHE A 20 -1.62 -1.96 6.93
N ALA A 21 -0.77 -2.18 5.90
CA ALA A 21 -1.00 -1.63 4.57
C ALA A 21 -2.20 -2.31 3.88
N TYR A 22 -2.34 -3.63 4.01
CA TYR A 22 -3.56 -4.33 3.60
C TYR A 22 -4.80 -3.72 4.25
N LEU A 23 -4.80 -3.60 5.58
CA LEU A 23 -5.93 -3.06 6.34
C LEU A 23 -6.26 -1.62 5.93
N ALA A 24 -5.26 -0.75 5.79
CA ALA A 24 -5.46 0.63 5.33
C ALA A 24 -6.05 0.67 3.92
N HIS A 25 -5.53 -0.12 2.99
CA HIS A 25 -6.00 -0.17 1.61
C HIS A 25 -7.49 -0.56 1.52
N THR A 26 -8.00 -1.41 2.44
CA THR A 26 -9.43 -1.77 2.42
C THR A 26 -10.37 -0.61 2.73
N GLN A 27 -9.87 0.47 3.33
CA GLN A 27 -10.65 1.64 3.74
C GLN A 27 -10.33 2.89 2.89
N LEU A 28 -9.08 3.04 2.48
CA LEU A 28 -8.58 4.26 1.85
C LEU A 28 -9.31 4.63 0.54
N PRO A 29 -9.68 3.69 -0.37
CA PRO A 29 -10.41 4.06 -1.58
C PRO A 29 -11.75 4.74 -1.28
N ALA A 30 -12.55 4.18 -0.37
CA ALA A 30 -13.82 4.78 0.01
C ALA A 30 -13.65 6.14 0.73
N LEU A 31 -12.56 6.32 1.48
CA LEU A 31 -12.22 7.59 2.08
C LEU A 31 -11.86 8.62 1.00
N ALA A 32 -11.00 8.29 0.06
CA ALA A 32 -10.61 9.16 -1.05
C ALA A 32 -11.83 9.59 -1.88
N ASP A 33 -12.70 8.64 -2.23
CA ASP A 33 -13.92 8.89 -3.02
C ASP A 33 -14.85 9.89 -2.32
N ARG A 34 -15.06 9.78 -1.00
CA ARG A 34 -15.89 10.73 -0.24
C ARG A 34 -15.39 12.18 -0.30
N HIS A 35 -14.09 12.35 -0.52
CA HIS A 35 -13.45 13.67 -0.61
C HIS A 35 -13.09 14.09 -2.04
N GLY A 36 -13.52 13.32 -3.06
CA GLY A 36 -13.23 13.61 -4.47
C GLY A 36 -11.75 13.53 -4.81
N LEU A 37 -10.98 12.69 -4.10
CA LEU A 37 -9.55 12.51 -4.29
C LEU A 37 -9.27 11.20 -5.03
N ARG A 38 -8.12 11.15 -5.70
CA ARG A 38 -7.55 9.95 -6.29
C ARG A 38 -6.43 9.42 -5.41
N ILE A 39 -6.01 8.18 -5.62
CA ILE A 39 -4.88 7.59 -4.91
C ILE A 39 -3.76 7.33 -5.91
N ALA A 40 -2.55 7.79 -5.58
CA ALA A 40 -1.32 7.39 -6.24
C ALA A 40 -0.66 6.27 -5.40
N TYR A 41 -0.42 5.13 -6.01
CA TYR A 41 0.09 3.96 -5.31
C TYR A 41 1.60 3.84 -5.47
N HIS A 42 2.33 3.70 -4.36
CA HIS A 42 3.79 3.60 -4.32
C HIS A 42 4.20 2.35 -3.54
N ALA A 43 4.78 1.38 -4.22
CA ALA A 43 5.36 0.22 -3.55
C ALA A 43 6.72 0.58 -2.96
N ILE A 44 6.97 0.23 -1.70
CA ILE A 44 8.26 0.43 -1.03
C ILE A 44 8.85 -0.89 -0.52
N ASP A 45 10.16 -0.95 -0.40
CA ASP A 45 10.88 -1.95 0.37
C ASP A 45 10.84 -1.55 1.85
N LEU A 46 9.90 -2.10 2.60
CA LEU A 46 9.68 -1.74 4.01
C LEU A 46 10.92 -2.00 4.89
N PRO A 47 11.66 -3.10 4.76
CA PRO A 47 12.94 -3.29 5.43
C PRO A 47 13.97 -2.20 5.10
N ALA A 48 14.15 -1.88 3.82
CA ALA A 48 15.08 -0.83 3.38
C ALA A 48 14.67 0.56 3.88
N ALA A 49 13.38 0.89 3.83
CA ALA A 49 12.86 2.17 4.34
C ALA A 49 13.16 2.36 5.84
N LYS A 50 12.99 1.30 6.64
CA LYS A 50 13.34 1.33 8.07
C LYS A 50 14.82 1.57 8.31
N LEU A 51 15.68 0.88 7.56
CA LEU A 51 17.13 1.06 7.66
C LEU A 51 17.56 2.47 7.25
N ALA A 52 17.04 2.99 6.16
CA ALA A 52 17.31 4.35 5.68
C ALA A 52 16.92 5.42 6.72
N ALA A 53 15.86 5.16 7.48
CA ALA A 53 15.44 6.03 8.59
C ALA A 53 16.25 5.83 9.89
N GLY A 54 17.31 5.02 9.88
CA GLY A 54 18.15 4.76 11.06
C GLY A 54 17.58 3.72 12.03
N ASN A 55 16.48 3.04 11.70
CA ASN A 55 15.91 1.99 12.54
C ASN A 55 16.64 0.65 12.32
N THR A 56 17.69 0.41 13.12
CA THR A 56 18.52 -0.80 13.10
C THR A 56 18.04 -1.86 14.10
N ALA A 57 16.97 -1.60 14.86
CA ALA A 57 16.43 -2.55 15.82
C ALA A 57 15.84 -3.80 15.12
N PRO A 58 15.85 -4.96 15.81
CA PRO A 58 15.22 -6.16 15.27
C PRO A 58 13.77 -5.92 14.86
N PRO A 59 13.28 -6.53 13.77
CA PRO A 59 11.88 -6.41 13.37
C PRO A 59 10.93 -6.80 14.51
N ASN A 60 9.84 -6.06 14.67
CA ASN A 60 8.86 -6.34 15.73
C ASN A 60 8.32 -7.78 15.69
N VAL A 61 8.25 -8.39 14.51
CA VAL A 61 7.83 -9.78 14.31
C VAL A 61 8.83 -10.81 14.89
N SER A 62 10.08 -10.44 15.07
CA SER A 62 11.10 -11.31 15.69
C SER A 62 11.12 -11.24 17.22
N ILE A 63 10.34 -10.32 17.81
CA ILE A 63 10.24 -10.14 19.27
C ILE A 63 8.92 -10.77 19.75
N PRO A 64 8.93 -11.90 20.46
CA PRO A 64 7.73 -12.71 20.75
C PRO A 64 6.58 -11.93 21.42
N VAL A 65 6.90 -11.05 22.38
CA VAL A 65 5.88 -10.25 23.06
C VAL A 65 5.23 -9.23 22.12
N LYS A 66 6.02 -8.61 21.24
CA LYS A 66 5.52 -7.68 20.24
C LYS A 66 4.70 -8.38 19.15
N LEU A 67 5.17 -9.56 18.70
CA LEU A 67 4.43 -10.36 17.72
C LEU A 67 3.04 -10.75 18.23
N ARG A 68 2.93 -11.20 19.49
CA ARG A 68 1.63 -11.53 20.10
C ARG A 68 0.69 -10.32 20.11
N TYR A 69 1.20 -9.14 20.47
CA TYR A 69 0.40 -7.92 20.45
C TYR A 69 -0.02 -7.56 19.02
N LEU A 70 0.91 -7.54 18.07
CA LEU A 70 0.64 -7.24 16.67
C LEU A 70 -0.46 -8.14 16.09
N VAL A 71 -0.39 -9.46 16.33
CA VAL A 71 -1.44 -10.39 15.87
C VAL A 71 -2.81 -10.05 16.48
N THR A 72 -2.84 -9.68 17.76
CA THR A 72 -4.07 -9.28 18.44
C THR A 72 -4.62 -7.99 17.85
N ASP A 73 -3.77 -7.02 17.61
CA ASP A 73 -4.15 -5.70 17.09
C ASP A 73 -4.64 -5.78 15.63
N MET A 74 -3.92 -6.51 14.77
CA MET A 74 -4.36 -6.79 13.40
C MET A 74 -5.76 -7.39 13.35
N LYS A 75 -6.06 -8.38 14.23
CA LYS A 75 -7.38 -9.00 14.32
C LYS A 75 -8.47 -8.03 14.79
N ARG A 76 -8.13 -7.06 15.65
CA ARG A 76 -9.07 -6.00 16.06
C ARG A 76 -9.43 -5.10 14.88
N TRP A 77 -8.41 -4.66 14.13
CA TRP A 77 -8.61 -3.83 12.96
C TRP A 77 -9.37 -4.55 11.85
N ALA A 78 -9.03 -5.80 11.56
CA ALA A 78 -9.75 -6.60 10.56
C ALA A 78 -11.23 -6.75 10.91
N ARG A 79 -11.56 -7.02 12.19
CA ARG A 79 -12.96 -7.05 12.66
C ARG A 79 -13.64 -5.70 12.54
N ARG A 80 -12.96 -4.61 12.90
CA ARG A 80 -13.50 -3.25 12.80
C ARG A 80 -13.83 -2.88 11.35
N TYR A 81 -12.99 -3.30 10.41
CA TYR A 81 -13.15 -3.04 8.98
C TYR A 81 -14.03 -4.06 8.25
N GLY A 82 -14.41 -5.15 8.92
CA GLY A 82 -15.23 -6.20 8.32
C GLY A 82 -14.52 -6.99 7.22
N VAL A 83 -13.18 -7.14 7.30
CA VAL A 83 -12.37 -7.78 6.26
C VAL A 83 -11.72 -9.08 6.76
N PRO A 84 -11.52 -10.08 5.89
CA PRO A 84 -10.81 -11.30 6.25
C PRO A 84 -9.34 -10.98 6.57
N LEU A 85 -8.75 -11.74 7.51
CA LEU A 85 -7.33 -11.65 7.82
C LEU A 85 -6.77 -13.03 8.17
N VAL A 86 -5.91 -13.53 7.28
CA VAL A 86 -5.17 -14.78 7.46
C VAL A 86 -3.70 -14.51 7.23
N PHE A 87 -2.84 -14.97 8.14
CA PHE A 87 -1.40 -14.72 8.03
C PHE A 87 -0.82 -15.46 6.81
N PRO A 88 -0.12 -14.79 5.89
CA PRO A 88 0.48 -15.43 4.73
C PRO A 88 1.55 -16.46 5.12
N LYS A 89 1.77 -17.47 4.28
CA LYS A 89 2.80 -18.49 4.50
C LYS A 89 4.21 -17.90 4.49
N THR A 90 4.45 -16.92 3.64
CA THR A 90 5.71 -16.14 3.61
C THR A 90 5.41 -14.65 3.40
N LEU A 91 6.39 -13.80 3.72
CA LEU A 91 6.33 -12.35 3.49
C LEU A 91 7.26 -11.92 2.34
N LYS A 92 7.50 -12.80 1.35
CA LYS A 92 8.33 -12.52 0.17
C LYS A 92 7.56 -11.67 -0.84
N SER A 93 7.36 -10.41 -0.53
CA SER A 93 6.46 -9.50 -1.26
C SER A 93 7.07 -8.86 -2.52
N GLU A 94 8.39 -8.93 -2.72
CA GLU A 94 9.09 -8.18 -3.77
C GLU A 94 8.41 -8.30 -5.16
N ARG A 95 8.12 -9.53 -5.62
CA ARG A 95 7.51 -9.71 -6.94
C ARG A 95 6.10 -9.13 -7.05
N LEU A 96 5.33 -9.12 -5.96
CA LEU A 96 4.04 -8.42 -5.92
C LEU A 96 4.24 -6.91 -5.91
N ASN A 97 5.23 -6.38 -5.18
CA ASN A 97 5.57 -4.95 -5.22
C ASN A 97 5.96 -4.53 -6.65
N LEU A 98 6.81 -5.31 -7.33
CA LEU A 98 7.21 -5.08 -8.73
C LEU A 98 6.03 -5.15 -9.70
N GLY A 99 5.02 -5.95 -9.42
CA GLY A 99 3.79 -6.06 -10.21
C GLY A 99 2.97 -4.78 -10.27
N LEU A 100 3.17 -3.84 -9.33
CA LEU A 100 2.54 -2.52 -9.37
C LEU A 100 2.87 -1.79 -10.69
N TYR A 101 4.11 -1.86 -11.15
CA TYR A 101 4.54 -1.17 -12.38
C TYR A 101 3.91 -1.75 -13.64
N TYR A 102 3.67 -3.06 -13.65
CA TYR A 102 2.92 -3.70 -14.73
C TYR A 102 1.45 -3.24 -14.76
N ALA A 103 0.88 -3.02 -13.58
CA ALA A 103 -0.47 -2.48 -13.44
C ALA A 103 -0.53 -0.99 -13.82
N ALA A 104 0.47 -0.19 -13.42
CA ALA A 104 0.56 1.23 -13.74
C ALA A 104 0.61 1.50 -15.25
N ASP A 105 1.36 0.68 -16.00
CA ASP A 105 1.41 0.76 -17.47
C ASP A 105 0.04 0.48 -18.14
N ARG A 106 -0.96 0.02 -17.34
CA ARG A 106 -2.33 -0.31 -17.76
C ARG A 106 -3.41 0.52 -17.08
N GLY A 107 -3.02 1.44 -16.19
CA GLY A 107 -3.94 2.25 -15.41
C GLY A 107 -4.86 1.41 -14.52
N SER A 108 -4.36 0.32 -13.94
CA SER A 108 -5.14 -0.67 -13.19
C SER A 108 -4.55 -1.02 -11.82
N GLU A 109 -3.84 -0.07 -11.20
CA GLU A 109 -3.15 -0.25 -9.92
C GLU A 109 -4.12 -0.61 -8.79
N ALA A 110 -5.26 0.09 -8.72
CA ALA A 110 -6.26 -0.14 -7.68
C ALA A 110 -6.85 -1.56 -7.75
N GLU A 111 -7.15 -2.04 -8.98
CA GLU A 111 -7.64 -3.39 -9.25
C GLU A 111 -6.58 -4.43 -8.89
N TYR A 112 -5.33 -4.16 -9.28
CA TYR A 112 -4.20 -5.03 -9.00
C TYR A 112 -3.99 -5.20 -7.49
N LEU A 113 -3.99 -4.10 -6.73
CA LEU A 113 -3.84 -4.19 -5.28
C LEU A 113 -4.95 -5.05 -4.67
N ARG A 114 -6.21 -4.87 -5.07
CA ARG A 114 -7.32 -5.71 -4.59
C ARG A 114 -7.12 -7.18 -4.94
N ALA A 115 -6.70 -7.46 -6.19
CA ALA A 115 -6.47 -8.81 -6.69
C ALA A 115 -5.30 -9.52 -5.98
N ALA A 116 -4.30 -8.78 -5.51
CA ALA A 116 -3.14 -9.33 -4.82
C ALA A 116 -3.33 -9.43 -3.29
N TRP A 117 -4.01 -8.46 -2.66
CA TRP A 117 -4.26 -8.46 -1.22
C TRP A 117 -5.16 -9.59 -0.74
N LEU A 118 -6.22 -9.90 -1.50
CA LEU A 118 -7.19 -10.90 -1.08
C LEU A 118 -6.59 -12.30 -0.97
N PRO A 119 -5.89 -12.86 -1.98
CA PRO A 119 -5.29 -14.19 -1.85
C PRO A 119 -4.15 -14.24 -0.84
N THR A 120 -3.46 -13.14 -0.57
CA THR A 120 -2.37 -13.07 0.40
C THR A 120 -2.89 -12.88 1.83
N TRP A 121 -3.14 -11.65 2.27
CA TRP A 121 -3.60 -11.37 3.64
C TRP A 121 -5.05 -11.76 3.92
N GLY A 122 -5.91 -11.80 2.91
CA GLY A 122 -7.29 -12.25 3.08
C GLY A 122 -7.42 -13.76 3.23
N GLN A 123 -6.57 -14.55 2.54
CA GLN A 123 -6.67 -16.01 2.45
C GLN A 123 -5.42 -16.77 2.90
N GLY A 124 -4.33 -16.07 3.26
CA GLY A 124 -3.11 -16.64 3.80
C GLY A 124 -2.21 -17.33 2.77
N GLY A 125 -2.31 -16.95 1.50
CA GLY A 125 -1.49 -17.50 0.43
C GLY A 125 -0.01 -17.13 0.55
N ASP A 126 0.85 -17.85 -0.13
CA ASP A 126 2.29 -17.57 -0.17
C ASP A 126 2.60 -16.47 -1.17
N MET A 127 3.11 -15.33 -0.70
CA MET A 127 3.47 -14.18 -1.54
C MET A 127 4.65 -14.48 -2.49
N GLY A 128 5.48 -15.46 -2.16
CA GLY A 128 6.61 -15.89 -2.98
C GLY A 128 6.27 -16.99 -3.99
N ASP A 129 5.05 -17.54 -3.95
CA ASP A 129 4.64 -18.62 -4.84
C ASP A 129 4.26 -18.09 -6.23
N GLU A 130 4.98 -18.56 -7.26
CA GLU A 130 4.69 -18.23 -8.67
C GLU A 130 3.27 -18.62 -9.09
N ALA A 131 2.70 -19.68 -8.51
CA ALA A 131 1.34 -20.09 -8.81
C ALA A 131 0.33 -19.05 -8.34
N LEU A 132 0.54 -18.48 -7.12
CA LEU A 132 -0.27 -17.38 -6.60
C LEU A 132 -0.10 -16.12 -7.46
N ILE A 133 1.14 -15.72 -7.77
CA ILE A 133 1.44 -14.54 -8.59
C ILE A 133 0.81 -14.67 -9.98
N SER A 134 0.90 -15.87 -10.59
CA SER A 134 0.23 -16.17 -11.85
C SER A 134 -1.29 -16.11 -11.76
N ALA A 135 -1.86 -16.54 -10.63
CA ALA A 135 -3.31 -16.46 -10.40
C ALA A 135 -3.79 -15.00 -10.29
N VAL A 136 -3.02 -14.13 -9.63
CA VAL A 136 -3.29 -12.68 -9.62
C VAL A 136 -3.30 -12.11 -11.03
N ALA A 137 -2.30 -12.42 -11.85
CA ALA A 137 -2.25 -11.97 -13.25
C ALA A 137 -3.49 -12.43 -14.04
N ARG A 138 -3.88 -13.70 -13.90
CA ARG A 138 -5.08 -14.23 -14.55
C ARG A 138 -6.36 -13.55 -14.07
N ALA A 139 -6.48 -13.26 -12.78
CA ALA A 139 -7.62 -12.54 -12.23
C ALA A 139 -7.75 -11.12 -12.81
N MET A 140 -6.62 -10.50 -13.16
CA MET A 140 -6.55 -9.21 -13.85
C MET A 140 -6.78 -9.33 -15.38
N GLY A 141 -6.99 -10.52 -15.93
CA GLY A 141 -7.09 -10.74 -17.38
C GLY A 141 -5.76 -10.64 -18.11
N TRP A 142 -4.62 -10.69 -17.41
CA TRP A 142 -3.29 -10.55 -18.00
C TRP A 142 -2.69 -11.89 -18.42
N ASN A 143 -1.75 -11.83 -19.37
CA ASN A 143 -0.90 -12.97 -19.68
C ASN A 143 0.04 -13.25 -18.50
N ALA A 144 -0.17 -14.38 -17.82
CA ALA A 144 0.57 -14.73 -16.62
C ALA A 144 2.08 -14.89 -16.86
N ALA A 145 2.48 -15.46 -18.00
CA ALA A 145 3.91 -15.62 -18.33
C ALA A 145 4.58 -14.26 -18.56
N ALA A 146 3.92 -13.34 -19.26
CA ALA A 146 4.43 -11.98 -19.46
C ALA A 146 4.54 -11.22 -18.12
N PHE A 147 3.54 -11.34 -17.24
CA PHE A 147 3.58 -10.75 -15.92
C PHE A 147 4.70 -11.31 -15.05
N LEU A 148 4.87 -12.63 -15.03
CA LEU A 148 5.97 -13.27 -14.29
C LEU A 148 7.35 -12.83 -14.81
N ALA A 149 7.52 -12.75 -16.14
CA ALA A 149 8.75 -12.27 -16.77
C ALA A 149 9.03 -10.81 -16.39
N PHE A 150 8.01 -9.94 -16.43
CA PHE A 150 8.14 -8.54 -16.03
C PHE A 150 8.57 -8.40 -14.55
N THR A 151 7.90 -9.10 -13.61
CA THR A 151 8.25 -9.04 -12.18
C THR A 151 9.62 -9.65 -11.86
N ALA A 152 10.28 -10.30 -12.79
CA ALA A 152 11.65 -10.78 -12.70
C ALA A 152 12.66 -9.91 -13.45
N SER A 153 12.20 -8.88 -14.18
CA SER A 153 13.03 -8.07 -15.07
C SER A 153 13.90 -7.05 -14.34
N THR A 154 14.95 -6.59 -14.99
CA THR A 154 15.77 -5.47 -14.51
C THR A 154 14.96 -4.16 -14.54
N GLU A 155 14.16 -3.94 -15.56
CA GLU A 155 13.29 -2.77 -15.69
C GLU A 155 12.39 -2.58 -14.45
N ALA A 156 11.68 -3.62 -14.02
CA ALA A 156 10.80 -3.53 -12.86
C ALA A 156 11.58 -3.20 -11.58
N ARG A 157 12.78 -3.78 -11.40
CA ARG A 157 13.66 -3.49 -10.26
C ARG A 157 14.20 -2.07 -10.27
N GLU A 158 14.55 -1.54 -11.44
CA GLU A 158 15.04 -0.16 -11.59
C GLU A 158 13.94 0.85 -11.25
N ARG A 159 12.71 0.64 -11.73
CA ARG A 159 11.54 1.46 -11.37
C ARG A 159 11.28 1.43 -9.87
N TYR A 160 11.29 0.23 -9.28
CA TYR A 160 11.12 0.06 -7.84
C TYR A 160 12.21 0.74 -7.02
N ALA A 161 13.48 0.63 -7.46
CA ALA A 161 14.58 1.29 -6.80
C ALA A 161 14.50 2.83 -6.89
N LEU A 162 13.97 3.36 -7.99
CA LEU A 162 13.72 4.80 -8.16
C LEU A 162 12.65 5.26 -7.17
N ASP A 163 11.48 4.62 -7.18
CA ASP A 163 10.37 4.96 -6.28
C ASP A 163 10.77 4.87 -4.79
N ASN A 164 11.60 3.88 -4.44
CA ASN A 164 12.12 3.78 -3.06
C ASN A 164 13.03 4.95 -2.70
N ARG A 165 13.91 5.40 -3.62
CA ARG A 165 14.74 6.58 -3.38
C ARG A 165 13.87 7.83 -3.19
N ASP A 166 12.86 8.01 -4.04
CA ASP A 166 11.94 9.15 -3.96
C ASP A 166 11.11 9.12 -2.66
N ALA A 167 10.62 7.94 -2.27
CA ALA A 167 9.92 7.75 -0.99
C ALA A 167 10.82 8.11 0.21
N HIS A 168 12.09 7.65 0.19
CA HIS A 168 13.06 8.00 1.26
C HIS A 168 13.37 9.49 1.28
N ALA A 169 13.53 10.14 0.13
CA ALA A 169 13.76 11.58 0.03
C ALA A 169 12.59 12.40 0.58
N ARG A 170 11.36 11.89 0.44
CA ARG A 170 10.14 12.45 1.05
C ARG A 170 9.96 12.10 2.54
N GLY A 171 10.89 11.35 3.14
CA GLY A 171 10.85 10.96 4.56
C GLY A 171 9.96 9.77 4.87
N VAL A 172 9.56 8.96 3.89
CA VAL A 172 8.79 7.74 4.13
C VAL A 172 9.68 6.68 4.78
N PHE A 173 9.32 6.25 5.99
CA PHE A 173 10.10 5.32 6.82
C PHE A 173 9.35 4.02 7.17
N GLY A 174 8.14 3.85 6.67
CA GLY A 174 7.30 2.71 7.02
C GLY A 174 6.04 2.60 6.18
N ALA A 175 5.32 1.48 6.33
CA ALA A 175 4.07 1.19 5.63
C ALA A 175 2.98 0.71 6.60
N PRO A 176 1.69 1.13 6.39
CA PRO A 176 1.26 2.11 5.38
C PRO A 176 1.66 3.53 5.74
N THR A 177 1.96 4.34 4.73
CA THR A 177 2.06 5.79 4.87
C THR A 177 1.15 6.45 3.84
N MET A 178 0.34 7.39 4.25
CA MET A 178 -0.43 8.27 3.37
C MET A 178 0.18 9.66 3.41
N MET A 179 0.32 10.29 2.24
CA MET A 179 0.73 11.68 2.15
C MET A 179 -0.25 12.47 1.30
N LEU A 180 -0.49 13.71 1.70
CA LEU A 180 -1.21 14.69 0.93
C LEU A 180 -0.43 16.00 1.03
N ASP A 181 -0.01 16.51 -0.13
CA ASP A 181 0.93 17.62 -0.18
C ASP A 181 2.21 17.29 0.62
N GLU A 182 2.55 18.04 1.65
CA GLU A 182 3.72 17.80 2.52
C GLU A 182 3.37 17.09 3.84
N GLN A 183 2.08 16.79 4.08
CA GLN A 183 1.65 16.17 5.32
C GLN A 183 1.67 14.64 5.22
N MET A 184 2.03 13.99 6.33
CA MET A 184 2.21 12.54 6.41
C MET A 184 1.37 11.93 7.54
N TRP A 185 0.73 10.80 7.23
CA TRP A 185 0.03 9.94 8.19
C TRP A 185 0.58 8.52 8.09
N TRP A 186 1.30 8.09 9.10
CA TRP A 186 1.89 6.75 9.14
C TRP A 186 1.09 5.81 10.03
N GLY A 187 0.56 4.74 9.46
CA GLY A 187 -0.22 3.69 10.12
C GLY A 187 -1.69 3.66 9.66
N ASN A 188 -2.30 2.47 9.66
CA ASN A 188 -3.73 2.32 9.34
C ASN A 188 -4.65 3.01 10.35
N ASP A 189 -4.18 3.20 11.58
CA ASP A 189 -4.87 3.87 12.68
C ASP A 189 -4.88 5.40 12.52
N ARG A 190 -4.21 5.94 11.50
CA ARG A 190 -4.17 7.38 11.16
C ARG A 190 -5.16 7.79 10.09
N LEU A 191 -5.91 6.85 9.51
CA LEU A 191 -6.94 7.17 8.50
C LEU A 191 -8.00 8.15 9.03
N GLY A 192 -8.35 8.07 10.31
CA GLY A 192 -9.27 9.03 10.94
C GLY A 192 -8.70 10.46 10.94
N PHE A 193 -7.42 10.64 11.28
CA PHE A 193 -6.78 11.95 11.24
C PHE A 193 -6.63 12.50 9.83
N LEU A 194 -6.36 11.63 8.84
CA LEU A 194 -6.39 12.03 7.43
C LEU A 194 -7.78 12.53 7.04
N GLU A 195 -8.84 11.82 7.43
CA GLU A 195 -10.21 12.20 7.11
C GLU A 195 -10.62 13.53 7.79
N GLU A 196 -10.23 13.74 9.05
CA GLU A 196 -10.43 15.01 9.77
C GLU A 196 -9.73 16.17 9.06
N HIS A 197 -8.49 15.98 8.59
CA HIS A 197 -7.75 16.98 7.84
C HIS A 197 -8.45 17.32 6.52
N LEU A 198 -8.92 16.32 5.78
CA LEU A 198 -9.64 16.52 4.52
C LEU A 198 -10.97 17.25 4.71
N ALA A 199 -11.69 16.96 5.79
CA ALA A 199 -12.93 17.64 6.12
C ALA A 199 -12.70 19.13 6.48
N ALA A 200 -11.64 19.43 7.23
CA ALA A 200 -11.30 20.82 7.61
C ALA A 200 -10.90 21.65 6.38
N THR A 201 -10.04 21.13 5.50
CA THR A 201 -9.58 21.86 4.30
C THR A 201 -10.70 22.13 3.28
N ARG A 202 -11.77 21.34 3.30
CA ARG A 202 -12.95 21.57 2.44
C ARG A 202 -13.81 22.73 2.93
N ASN A 203 -13.88 22.93 4.25
CA ASN A 203 -14.66 24.03 4.84
C ASN A 203 -13.96 25.39 4.64
N ASP A 204 -12.64 25.44 4.70
CA ASP A 204 -11.86 26.68 4.49
C ASP A 204 -11.89 27.17 3.02
N GLY A 205 -12.18 26.29 2.06
CA GLY A 205 -12.35 26.62 0.65
C GLY A 205 -13.72 27.22 0.31
N GLY A 206 -14.73 27.01 1.15
CA GLY A 206 -16.12 27.49 0.95
C GLY A 206 -16.41 28.88 1.52
N GLU A 207 -15.52 29.47 2.32
CA GLU A 207 -15.72 30.80 2.93
C GLU A 207 -15.02 31.96 2.18
N ARG A 208 -14.48 31.70 0.99
CA ARG A 208 -13.76 32.71 0.19
C ARG A 208 -14.46 33.07 -1.15
N GLU A 209 -15.79 32.97 -1.21
CA GLU A 209 -16.58 33.54 -2.30
C GLU A 209 -17.38 34.75 -1.83
#